data_e141b130e7340753d2caf2cd5eaae443
#
_entry.id   e141b130e7340753d2caf2cd5eaae443
#
_cell.length_a   1.000
_cell.length_b   1.000
_cell.length_c   1.000
_cell.angle_alpha   90.00
_cell.angle_beta   90.00
_cell.angle_gamma   90.00
#
_symmetry.space_group_name_H-M   'P 1'
#
loop_
_entity.id
_entity.type
_entity.pdbx_description
1 polymer ?
#
loop_
_entity_poly.entity_id
_entity_poly.type
_entity_poly.pdbx_seq_one_letter_code
_entity_poly.pdbx_strand_id
1 'polypeptide(L)'
;VRIGVVGAGIGGLAVASGLAARGHDVTVFERADAVRSGGSGITLAPNALTSLDYLGIGAPFRELQRAQPKLLGGQRAPDGRWLSRLAPDVTVKSLAVDRAELSDLLLKQTGQADVRTGAHVATVEPHSGEVVLESGERFAFDLVVGADGIHSAVRRAWPNDPGSAYAGYSVWRGISPGVGDEELAASETLGAGERFGIVPLHDGRVYWFAVASMPDPGRSDPLTADELTQRFANWHDPIRELISSTPASAIQFLPIRELARDLDTFTREHAVLLGDAAHAMTPNFGQGACQALEDAAVLVSQLAKHPDDVQAALSSYDEIRRPRAQMFARQSRVIGKALHVGGRRTAAFRNGLLAAVPDAVIARPVASLGEWRVPE
;
A
#
# COMPACT_ATOMS: atom_id res chain seq x y z
N VAL A 1 -22.64 -15.30 9.54
CA VAL A 1 -21.57 -14.90 10.48
C VAL A 1 -21.58 -13.38 10.59
N ARG A 2 -21.58 -12.85 11.82
CA ARG A 2 -21.44 -11.41 12.09
C ARG A 2 -19.96 -11.06 12.17
N ILE A 3 -19.53 -10.12 11.34
CA ILE A 3 -18.10 -9.80 11.19
C ILE A 3 -17.88 -8.31 11.44
N GLY A 4 -17.02 -7.98 12.40
CA GLY A 4 -16.56 -6.64 12.66
C GLY A 4 -15.24 -6.37 11.93
N VAL A 5 -15.17 -5.35 11.08
CA VAL A 5 -13.94 -4.93 10.39
C VAL A 5 -13.46 -3.62 11.01
N VAL A 6 -12.28 -3.60 11.56
CA VAL A 6 -11.70 -2.40 12.17
C VAL A 6 -10.75 -1.74 11.18
N GLY A 7 -11.14 -0.56 10.68
CA GLY A 7 -10.44 0.23 9.69
C GLY A 7 -11.06 0.16 8.28
N ALA A 8 -11.42 1.32 7.72
CA ALA A 8 -11.92 1.49 6.35
C ALA A 8 -10.80 1.86 5.36
N GLY A 9 -9.61 1.29 5.53
CA GLY A 9 -8.54 1.36 4.54
C GLY A 9 -8.78 0.42 3.35
N ILE A 10 -7.83 0.36 2.42
CA ILE A 10 -7.92 -0.45 1.19
C ILE A 10 -8.26 -1.91 1.51
N GLY A 11 -7.52 -2.54 2.44
CA GLY A 11 -7.77 -3.94 2.82
C GLY A 11 -9.11 -4.13 3.54
N GLY A 12 -9.47 -3.20 4.46
CA GLY A 12 -10.72 -3.27 5.22
C GLY A 12 -11.96 -3.14 4.34
N LEU A 13 -11.98 -2.17 3.41
CA LEU A 13 -13.09 -2.02 2.46
C LEU A 13 -13.17 -3.20 1.49
N ALA A 14 -12.03 -3.71 1.02
CA ALA A 14 -12.00 -4.85 0.10
C ALA A 14 -12.52 -6.12 0.75
N VAL A 15 -12.11 -6.42 2.00
CA VAL A 15 -12.59 -7.61 2.72
C VAL A 15 -14.07 -7.46 3.06
N ALA A 16 -14.51 -6.27 3.49
CA ALA A 16 -15.91 -6.00 3.78
C ALA A 16 -16.81 -6.22 2.56
N SER A 17 -16.39 -5.71 1.40
CA SER A 17 -17.10 -5.92 0.12
C SER A 17 -17.22 -7.41 -0.22
N GLY A 18 -16.11 -8.15 -0.16
CA GLY A 18 -16.10 -9.57 -0.49
C GLY A 18 -16.93 -10.43 0.46
N LEU A 19 -16.96 -10.10 1.75
CA LEU A 19 -17.76 -10.79 2.77
C LEU A 19 -19.25 -10.47 2.64
N ALA A 20 -19.61 -9.18 2.49
CA ALA A 20 -21.00 -8.75 2.32
C ALA A 20 -21.62 -9.36 1.04
N ALA A 21 -20.87 -9.42 -0.06
CA ALA A 21 -21.30 -10.08 -1.30
C ALA A 21 -21.57 -11.59 -1.13
N ARG A 22 -21.03 -12.21 -0.09
CA ARG A 22 -21.24 -13.64 0.26
C ARG A 22 -22.28 -13.85 1.39
N GLY A 23 -23.01 -12.80 1.74
CA GLY A 23 -24.14 -12.87 2.67
C GLY A 23 -23.73 -12.84 4.15
N HIS A 24 -22.52 -12.43 4.49
CA HIS A 24 -22.14 -12.16 5.87
C HIS A 24 -22.68 -10.80 6.32
N ASP A 25 -23.01 -10.70 7.62
CA ASP A 25 -23.40 -9.43 8.27
C ASP A 25 -22.12 -8.69 8.69
N VAL A 26 -21.80 -7.60 7.97
CA VAL A 26 -20.51 -6.91 8.10
C VAL A 26 -20.71 -5.49 8.62
N THR A 27 -20.03 -5.17 9.72
CA THR A 27 -19.89 -3.81 10.24
C THR A 27 -18.45 -3.35 10.14
N VAL A 28 -18.21 -2.19 9.51
CA VAL A 28 -16.88 -1.57 9.39
C VAL A 28 -16.80 -0.37 10.33
N PHE A 29 -15.76 -0.33 11.16
CA PHE A 29 -15.48 0.80 12.06
C PHE A 29 -14.31 1.65 11.50
N GLU A 30 -14.55 2.91 11.22
CA GLU A 30 -13.53 3.86 10.79
C GLU A 30 -13.44 5.01 11.80
N ARG A 31 -12.24 5.27 12.30
CA ARG A 31 -12.01 6.32 13.31
C ARG A 31 -12.20 7.75 12.77
N ALA A 32 -11.95 7.97 11.49
CA ALA A 32 -12.14 9.26 10.86
C ALA A 32 -13.63 9.53 10.61
N ASP A 33 -14.03 10.81 10.62
CA ASP A 33 -15.41 11.25 10.34
C ASP A 33 -15.87 10.93 8.91
N ALA A 34 -14.92 10.64 8.02
CA ALA A 34 -15.17 10.17 6.67
C ALA A 34 -14.07 9.16 6.26
N VAL A 35 -14.39 8.26 5.36
CA VAL A 35 -13.38 7.41 4.73
C VAL A 35 -12.38 8.32 4.03
N ARG A 36 -11.11 8.22 4.43
CA ARG A 36 -10.08 9.18 4.00
C ARG A 36 -9.83 9.05 2.51
N SER A 37 -10.16 10.10 1.81
CA SER A 37 -9.60 10.43 0.51
C SER A 37 -8.28 11.18 0.75
N GLY A 38 -7.18 10.75 0.18
CA GLY A 38 -5.89 11.41 0.46
C GLY A 38 -5.09 11.67 -0.79
N GLY A 39 -4.63 12.89 -0.99
CA GLY A 39 -3.87 13.37 -2.15
C GLY A 39 -2.53 12.68 -2.41
N SER A 40 -2.53 11.39 -2.65
CA SER A 40 -1.37 10.61 -3.08
C SER A 40 -1.79 9.52 -4.07
N GLY A 41 -0.90 9.21 -5.01
CA GLY A 41 -1.10 8.07 -5.90
C GLY A 41 -0.74 6.74 -5.24
N ILE A 42 -1.22 5.69 -5.86
CA ILE A 42 -0.88 4.31 -5.52
C ILE A 42 -0.84 3.47 -6.80
N THR A 43 0.02 2.47 -6.82
CA THR A 43 0.08 1.52 -7.93
C THR A 43 -0.38 0.14 -7.46
N LEU A 44 -1.40 -0.38 -8.11
CA LEU A 44 -1.89 -1.75 -7.92
C LEU A 44 -1.25 -2.65 -8.97
N ALA A 45 -0.46 -3.61 -8.52
CA ALA A 45 0.17 -4.62 -9.37
C ALA A 45 -0.85 -5.71 -9.80
N PRO A 46 -0.52 -6.58 -10.77
CA PRO A 46 -1.44 -7.58 -11.28
C PRO A 46 -2.08 -8.50 -10.23
N ASN A 47 -1.33 -8.87 -9.18
CA ASN A 47 -1.85 -9.66 -8.06
C ASN A 47 -2.99 -8.95 -7.31
N ALA A 48 -2.88 -7.64 -7.10
CA ALA A 48 -3.94 -6.84 -6.48
C ALA A 48 -5.21 -6.82 -7.33
N LEU A 49 -5.07 -6.63 -8.64
CA LEU A 49 -6.20 -6.63 -9.56
C LEU A 49 -6.88 -8.02 -9.64
N THR A 50 -6.11 -9.10 -9.60
CA THR A 50 -6.62 -10.47 -9.50
C THR A 50 -7.40 -10.68 -8.19
N SER A 51 -6.93 -10.10 -7.08
CA SER A 51 -7.64 -10.14 -5.80
C SER A 51 -8.99 -9.42 -5.87
N LEU A 52 -9.02 -8.23 -6.48
CA LEU A 52 -10.25 -7.46 -6.67
C LEU A 52 -11.26 -8.21 -7.56
N ASP A 53 -10.79 -8.88 -8.62
CA ASP A 53 -11.63 -9.73 -9.48
C ASP A 53 -12.25 -10.89 -8.68
N TYR A 54 -11.46 -11.58 -7.84
CA TYR A 54 -11.94 -12.67 -6.98
C TYR A 54 -13.00 -12.20 -5.97
N LEU A 55 -12.82 -11.00 -5.42
CA LEU A 55 -13.77 -10.39 -4.48
C LEU A 55 -15.08 -9.95 -5.15
N GLY A 56 -15.16 -9.98 -6.50
CA GLY A 56 -16.32 -9.57 -7.29
C GLY A 56 -16.41 -8.05 -7.50
N ILE A 57 -15.37 -7.30 -7.16
CA ILE A 57 -15.34 -5.84 -7.23
C ILE A 57 -14.32 -5.30 -8.25
N GLY A 58 -13.73 -6.16 -9.08
CA GLY A 58 -12.63 -5.82 -9.98
C GLY A 58 -13.02 -4.98 -11.21
N ALA A 59 -14.28 -5.01 -11.66
CA ALA A 59 -14.71 -4.41 -12.91
C ALA A 59 -14.34 -2.92 -13.07
N PRO A 60 -14.63 -2.00 -12.12
CA PRO A 60 -14.28 -0.59 -12.26
C PRO A 60 -12.77 -0.37 -12.29
N PHE A 61 -11.98 -1.16 -11.56
CA PHE A 61 -10.53 -1.08 -11.56
C PHE A 61 -9.92 -1.56 -12.88
N ARG A 62 -10.54 -2.56 -13.52
CA ARG A 62 -10.16 -3.01 -14.87
C ARG A 62 -10.48 -1.97 -15.94
N GLU A 63 -11.51 -1.17 -15.77
CA GLU A 63 -11.82 -0.04 -16.67
C GLU A 63 -10.74 1.03 -16.57
N LEU A 64 -10.39 1.45 -15.36
CA LEU A 64 -9.27 2.39 -15.14
C LEU A 64 -7.95 1.84 -15.68
N GLN A 65 -7.66 0.55 -15.48
CA GLN A 65 -6.46 -0.07 -16.03
C GLN A 65 -6.40 0.02 -17.55
N ARG A 66 -7.54 -0.20 -18.25
CA ARG A 66 -7.58 -0.06 -19.71
C ARG A 66 -7.39 1.38 -20.19
N ALA A 67 -7.77 2.37 -19.36
CA ALA A 67 -7.58 3.79 -19.66
C ALA A 67 -6.16 4.28 -19.37
N GLN A 68 -5.31 3.47 -18.69
CA GLN A 68 -3.93 3.86 -18.39
C GLN A 68 -3.12 4.11 -19.65
N PRO A 69 -2.28 5.17 -19.67
CA PRO A 69 -1.36 5.40 -20.77
C PRO A 69 -0.31 4.28 -20.84
N LYS A 70 0.02 3.87 -22.07
CA LYS A 70 1.04 2.85 -22.34
C LYS A 70 2.42 3.50 -22.34
N LEU A 71 2.96 3.74 -21.17
CA LEU A 71 4.20 4.48 -21.00
C LEU A 71 5.40 3.55 -20.80
N LEU A 72 6.57 4.03 -21.23
CA LEU A 72 7.84 3.45 -20.83
C LEU A 72 7.98 3.60 -19.31
N GLY A 73 8.49 2.57 -18.64
CA GLY A 73 8.80 2.60 -17.21
C GLY A 73 10.28 2.36 -16.95
N GLY A 74 10.71 2.51 -15.69
CA GLY A 74 12.06 2.11 -15.28
C GLY A 74 12.73 3.05 -14.29
N GLN A 75 14.05 2.95 -14.23
CA GLN A 75 14.88 3.69 -13.28
C GLN A 75 15.82 4.64 -14.01
N ARG A 76 16.05 5.83 -13.43
CA ARG A 76 16.92 6.87 -13.95
C ARG A 76 18.00 7.29 -12.94
N ALA A 77 19.09 7.84 -13.45
CA ALA A 77 20.05 8.62 -12.67
C ALA A 77 19.56 10.09 -12.54
N PRO A 78 20.11 10.89 -11.59
CA PRO A 78 19.71 12.28 -11.42
C PRO A 78 19.89 13.17 -12.65
N ASP A 79 20.80 12.80 -13.56
CA ASP A 79 21.03 13.46 -14.86
C ASP A 79 20.01 13.05 -15.96
N GLY A 80 19.02 12.23 -15.62
CA GLY A 80 17.96 11.74 -16.53
C GLY A 80 18.33 10.49 -17.32
N ARG A 81 19.58 10.04 -17.30
CA ARG A 81 20.04 8.84 -17.99
C ARG A 81 19.34 7.60 -17.43
N TRP A 82 18.83 6.75 -18.32
CA TRP A 82 18.21 5.48 -17.94
C TRP A 82 19.24 4.50 -17.35
N LEU A 83 18.88 3.91 -16.23
CA LEU A 83 19.60 2.80 -15.59
C LEU A 83 18.95 1.46 -15.96
N SER A 84 17.64 1.45 -16.12
CA SER A 84 16.86 0.30 -16.57
C SER A 84 15.59 0.77 -17.26
N ARG A 85 15.00 -0.10 -18.10
CA ARG A 85 13.76 0.21 -18.80
C ARG A 85 12.77 -0.94 -18.67
N LEU A 86 11.51 -0.59 -18.49
CA LEU A 86 10.39 -1.51 -18.56
C LEU A 86 9.54 -1.15 -19.75
N ALA A 87 9.33 -2.10 -20.64
CA ALA A 87 8.51 -1.90 -21.83
C ALA A 87 7.04 -1.57 -21.45
N PRO A 88 6.33 -0.80 -22.29
CA PRO A 88 4.93 -0.42 -22.00
C PRO A 88 3.98 -1.59 -21.78
N ASP A 89 4.22 -2.75 -22.40
CA ASP A 89 3.43 -3.98 -22.19
C ASP A 89 3.61 -4.58 -20.80
N VAL A 90 4.70 -4.24 -20.10
CA VAL A 90 4.93 -4.61 -18.69
C VAL A 90 4.25 -3.62 -17.76
N THR A 91 4.40 -2.32 -18.00
CA THR A 91 3.87 -1.26 -17.13
C THR A 91 2.34 -1.21 -17.14
N VAL A 92 1.71 -1.43 -18.29
CA VAL A 92 0.24 -1.41 -18.45
C VAL A 92 -0.48 -2.54 -17.68
N LYS A 93 0.23 -3.54 -17.20
CA LYS A 93 -0.35 -4.62 -16.37
C LYS A 93 -0.71 -4.16 -14.96
N SER A 94 -0.15 -3.03 -14.52
CA SER A 94 -0.47 -2.40 -13.23
C SER A 94 -1.46 -1.25 -13.43
N LEU A 95 -2.13 -0.83 -12.36
CA LEU A 95 -3.01 0.34 -12.32
C LEU A 95 -2.40 1.39 -11.41
N ALA A 96 -2.04 2.55 -11.95
CA ALA A 96 -1.71 3.74 -11.17
C ALA A 96 -2.97 4.60 -11.01
N VAL A 97 -3.32 4.94 -9.78
CA VAL A 97 -4.58 5.63 -9.46
C VAL A 97 -4.39 6.58 -8.28
N ASP A 98 -5.17 7.64 -8.22
CA ASP A 98 -5.31 8.47 -7.03
C ASP A 98 -5.90 7.61 -5.90
N ARG A 99 -5.26 7.64 -4.74
CA ARG A 99 -5.71 6.86 -3.57
C ARG A 99 -7.11 7.27 -3.11
N ALA A 100 -7.51 8.52 -3.32
CA ALA A 100 -8.86 8.98 -3.06
C ALA A 100 -9.85 8.24 -3.96
N GLU A 101 -9.60 8.25 -5.26
CA GLU A 101 -10.43 7.54 -6.25
C GLU A 101 -10.52 6.04 -5.96
N LEU A 102 -9.39 5.41 -5.59
CA LEU A 102 -9.38 4.01 -5.17
C LEU A 102 -10.28 3.78 -3.94
N SER A 103 -10.18 4.64 -2.93
CA SER A 103 -10.97 4.52 -1.70
C SER A 103 -12.47 4.71 -1.97
N ASP A 104 -12.83 5.69 -2.81
CA ASP A 104 -14.22 5.94 -3.21
C ASP A 104 -14.81 4.78 -4.02
N LEU A 105 -14.02 4.19 -4.91
CA LEU A 105 -14.44 3.00 -5.66
C LEU A 105 -14.66 1.81 -4.72
N LEU A 106 -13.73 1.56 -3.80
CA LEU A 106 -13.88 0.49 -2.82
C LEU A 106 -15.10 0.70 -1.92
N LEU A 107 -15.31 1.93 -1.43
CA LEU A 107 -16.46 2.26 -0.58
C LEU A 107 -17.79 2.01 -1.31
N LYS A 108 -17.88 2.37 -2.60
CA LYS A 108 -19.08 2.10 -3.42
C LYS A 108 -19.34 0.59 -3.59
N GLN A 109 -18.32 -0.24 -3.47
CA GLN A 109 -18.44 -1.70 -3.61
C GLN A 109 -18.76 -2.42 -2.29
N THR A 110 -18.82 -1.74 -1.14
CA THR A 110 -19.12 -2.39 0.15
C THR A 110 -20.55 -2.94 0.25
N GLY A 111 -21.42 -2.54 -0.66
CA GLY A 111 -22.78 -3.10 -0.78
C GLY A 111 -23.62 -2.82 0.47
N GLN A 112 -24.02 -3.92 1.16
CA GLN A 112 -24.87 -3.85 2.38
C GLN A 112 -24.07 -3.79 3.67
N ALA A 113 -22.73 -3.70 3.64
CA ALA A 113 -21.95 -3.55 4.86
C ALA A 113 -22.28 -2.21 5.57
N ASP A 114 -22.45 -2.27 6.89
CA ASP A 114 -22.66 -1.07 7.72
C ASP A 114 -21.31 -0.37 7.97
N VAL A 115 -21.06 0.75 7.31
CA VAL A 115 -19.80 1.52 7.46
C VAL A 115 -20.03 2.67 8.43
N ARG A 116 -19.45 2.55 9.63
CA ARG A 116 -19.53 3.53 10.72
C ARG A 116 -18.28 4.38 10.78
N THR A 117 -18.38 5.63 10.37
CA THR A 117 -17.33 6.65 10.50
C THR A 117 -17.39 7.34 11.87
N GLY A 118 -16.31 7.99 12.30
CA GLY A 118 -16.19 8.54 13.66
C GLY A 118 -16.17 7.46 14.77
N ALA A 119 -16.05 6.19 14.39
CA ALA A 119 -16.09 5.04 15.30
C ALA A 119 -14.67 4.59 15.67
N HIS A 120 -14.12 5.19 16.71
CA HIS A 120 -12.77 4.91 17.17
C HIS A 120 -12.72 3.67 18.06
N VAL A 121 -12.20 2.56 17.56
CA VAL A 121 -12.02 1.32 18.33
C VAL A 121 -10.88 1.49 19.33
N ALA A 122 -11.18 1.38 20.59
CA ALA A 122 -10.21 1.45 21.68
C ALA A 122 -9.53 0.10 21.92
N THR A 123 -10.33 -0.97 22.03
CA THR A 123 -9.84 -2.33 22.31
C THR A 123 -10.67 -3.38 21.60
N VAL A 124 -10.04 -4.51 21.37
CA VAL A 124 -10.68 -5.74 20.90
C VAL A 124 -10.31 -6.87 21.85
N GLU A 125 -11.29 -7.68 22.22
CA GLU A 125 -11.09 -8.88 23.03
C GLU A 125 -11.21 -10.12 22.11
N PRO A 126 -10.09 -10.73 21.72
CA PRO A 126 -10.10 -11.84 20.76
C PRO A 126 -10.90 -13.06 21.23
N HIS A 127 -10.92 -13.34 22.54
CA HIS A 127 -11.59 -14.52 23.07
C HIS A 127 -13.11 -14.47 22.90
N SER A 128 -13.70 -13.29 23.03
CA SER A 128 -15.16 -13.09 22.93
C SER A 128 -15.60 -12.48 21.60
N GLY A 129 -14.68 -11.99 20.77
CA GLY A 129 -15.01 -11.21 19.58
C GLY A 129 -15.63 -9.84 19.90
N GLU A 130 -15.40 -9.32 21.12
CA GLU A 130 -15.93 -8.02 21.52
C GLU A 130 -15.05 -6.88 20.99
N VAL A 131 -15.71 -5.88 20.40
CA VAL A 131 -15.12 -4.60 19.98
C VAL A 131 -15.65 -3.50 20.88
N VAL A 132 -14.77 -2.72 21.50
CA VAL A 132 -15.12 -1.60 22.39
C VAL A 132 -14.65 -0.30 21.74
N LEU A 133 -15.57 0.64 21.54
CA LEU A 133 -15.26 1.99 21.05
C LEU A 133 -14.79 2.91 22.19
N GLU A 134 -14.09 3.98 21.85
CA GLU A 134 -13.73 5.04 22.82
C GLU A 134 -14.96 5.72 23.45
N SER A 135 -16.11 5.71 22.76
CA SER A 135 -17.40 6.16 23.30
C SER A 135 -17.93 5.28 24.43
N GLY A 136 -17.37 4.08 24.64
CA GLY A 136 -17.84 3.07 25.58
C GLY A 136 -18.86 2.09 24.98
N GLU A 137 -19.29 2.28 23.73
CA GLU A 137 -20.16 1.32 23.05
C GLU A 137 -19.44 -0.01 22.83
N ARG A 138 -20.19 -1.11 22.92
CA ARG A 138 -19.67 -2.48 22.79
C ARG A 138 -20.44 -3.24 21.74
N PHE A 139 -19.72 -3.98 20.92
CA PHE A 139 -20.26 -4.83 19.85
C PHE A 139 -19.65 -6.22 19.95
N ALA A 140 -20.45 -7.26 19.76
CA ALA A 140 -19.98 -8.64 19.74
C ALA A 140 -20.10 -9.22 18.33
N PHE A 141 -19.02 -9.82 17.84
CA PHE A 141 -18.90 -10.43 16.53
C PHE A 141 -18.43 -11.88 16.64
N ASP A 142 -18.79 -12.68 15.65
CA ASP A 142 -18.30 -14.04 15.52
C ASP A 142 -16.84 -14.04 15.00
N LEU A 143 -16.45 -12.95 14.31
CA LEU A 143 -15.09 -12.71 13.82
C LEU A 143 -14.80 -11.20 13.79
N VAL A 144 -13.60 -10.81 14.25
CA VAL A 144 -13.07 -9.44 14.14
C VAL A 144 -11.88 -9.41 13.18
N VAL A 145 -11.95 -8.56 12.19
CA VAL A 145 -10.88 -8.33 11.20
C VAL A 145 -10.16 -7.02 11.51
N GLY A 146 -8.92 -7.10 11.93
CA GLY A 146 -8.05 -5.93 12.16
C GLY A 146 -7.41 -5.47 10.85
N ALA A 147 -7.92 -4.37 10.29
CA ALA A 147 -7.44 -3.70 9.08
C ALA A 147 -7.07 -2.23 9.37
N ASP A 148 -6.73 -1.92 10.61
CA ASP A 148 -6.58 -0.59 11.19
C ASP A 148 -5.15 -0.03 11.12
N GLY A 149 -4.33 -0.62 10.25
CA GLY A 149 -3.04 -0.09 9.85
C GLY A 149 -1.92 -0.33 10.84
N ILE A 150 -0.79 0.32 10.61
CA ILE A 150 0.45 0.06 11.35
C ILE A 150 0.34 0.30 12.86
N HIS A 151 -0.56 1.18 13.30
CA HIS A 151 -0.84 1.46 14.73
C HIS A 151 -2.05 0.70 15.26
N SER A 152 -2.29 -0.49 14.74
CA SER A 152 -3.46 -1.32 15.00
C SER A 152 -3.83 -1.46 16.48
N ALA A 153 -5.07 -1.10 16.82
CA ALA A 153 -5.67 -1.35 18.11
C ALA A 153 -5.95 -2.86 18.28
N VAL A 154 -6.36 -3.54 17.21
CA VAL A 154 -6.61 -4.98 17.21
C VAL A 154 -5.34 -5.76 17.52
N ARG A 155 -4.20 -5.42 16.86
CA ARG A 155 -2.92 -6.09 17.08
C ARG A 155 -2.40 -5.94 18.51
N ARG A 156 -2.74 -4.86 19.21
CA ARG A 156 -2.37 -4.70 20.64
C ARG A 156 -2.89 -5.81 21.54
N ALA A 157 -3.90 -6.57 21.11
CA ALA A 157 -4.35 -7.76 21.82
C ALA A 157 -3.38 -8.95 21.69
N TRP A 158 -2.40 -8.92 20.76
CA TRP A 158 -1.35 -9.95 20.64
C TRP A 158 -0.31 -9.79 21.75
N PRO A 159 0.08 -10.87 22.45
CA PRO A 159 0.98 -10.79 23.62
C PRO A 159 2.36 -10.14 23.31
N ASN A 160 2.77 -10.23 22.08
CA ASN A 160 4.09 -9.80 21.63
C ASN A 160 3.98 -8.79 20.46
N ASP A 161 3.03 -7.81 20.54
CA ASP A 161 2.95 -6.76 19.53
C ASP A 161 4.34 -6.09 19.36
N PRO A 162 4.96 -6.17 18.18
CA PRO A 162 6.29 -5.62 17.98
C PRO A 162 6.30 -4.09 17.92
N GLY A 163 5.14 -3.45 17.77
CA GLY A 163 5.05 -2.03 17.44
C GLY A 163 5.65 -1.72 16.08
N SER A 164 5.93 -0.43 15.84
CA SER A 164 6.51 0.05 14.60
C SER A 164 7.91 0.62 14.78
N ALA A 165 8.76 0.48 13.76
CA ALA A 165 10.09 1.06 13.70
C ALA A 165 10.22 2.02 12.52
N TYR A 166 10.98 3.09 12.68
CA TYR A 166 11.32 4.02 11.62
C TYR A 166 12.35 3.40 10.67
N ALA A 167 12.12 3.51 9.36
CA ALA A 167 12.93 2.85 8.35
C ALA A 167 14.22 3.60 7.96
N GLY A 168 14.50 4.79 8.56
CA GLY A 168 15.68 5.59 8.28
C GLY A 168 15.52 6.61 7.15
N TYR A 169 14.31 6.79 6.62
CA TYR A 169 13.98 7.75 5.57
C TYR A 169 12.51 8.17 5.62
N SER A 170 12.24 9.36 5.05
CA SER A 170 10.90 9.91 4.96
C SER A 170 10.54 10.23 3.51
N VAL A 171 9.25 10.41 3.25
CA VAL A 171 8.72 10.69 1.91
C VAL A 171 7.85 11.94 1.93
N TRP A 172 8.05 12.82 0.95
CA TRP A 172 7.11 13.83 0.48
C TRP A 172 6.42 13.28 -0.75
N ARG A 173 5.13 13.52 -0.87
CA ARG A 173 4.36 13.05 -2.01
C ARG A 173 3.23 14.00 -2.34
N GLY A 174 2.89 14.09 -3.61
CA GLY A 174 1.81 14.94 -4.09
C GLY A 174 1.31 14.49 -5.45
N ILE A 175 0.22 15.11 -5.89
CA ILE A 175 -0.32 14.95 -7.23
C ILE A 175 -0.28 16.32 -7.90
N SER A 176 0.53 16.43 -8.96
CA SER A 176 0.61 17.61 -9.84
C SER A 176 -0.52 17.56 -10.87
N PRO A 177 -1.04 18.72 -11.32
CA PRO A 177 -2.02 18.77 -12.41
C PRO A 177 -1.50 18.26 -13.77
N GLY A 178 -0.23 17.95 -13.85
CA GLY A 178 0.48 17.57 -15.09
C GLY A 178 1.53 18.61 -15.46
N VAL A 179 2.44 18.25 -16.34
CA VAL A 179 3.51 19.13 -16.82
C VAL A 179 3.69 18.93 -18.31
N GLY A 180 3.52 20.02 -19.08
CA GLY A 180 3.69 20.03 -20.53
C GLY A 180 2.81 19.01 -21.29
N ASP A 181 3.05 18.96 -22.61
CA ASP A 181 2.37 18.02 -23.53
C ASP A 181 3.20 16.73 -23.79
N GLU A 182 4.32 16.53 -23.08
CA GLU A 182 5.20 15.38 -23.29
C GLU A 182 4.69 14.15 -22.53
N GLU A 183 4.74 12.99 -23.19
CA GLU A 183 4.48 11.69 -22.53
C GLU A 183 5.53 11.41 -21.45
N LEU A 184 5.15 11.53 -20.21
CA LEU A 184 6.01 11.22 -19.08
C LEU A 184 6.16 9.71 -18.89
N ALA A 185 7.40 9.24 -18.80
CA ALA A 185 7.67 7.86 -18.42
C ALA A 185 7.40 7.63 -16.92
N ALA A 186 6.79 6.49 -16.58
CA ALA A 186 6.67 6.03 -15.21
C ALA A 186 8.05 5.62 -14.67
N SER A 187 8.70 6.48 -13.89
CA SER A 187 10.10 6.27 -13.54
C SER A 187 10.43 6.61 -12.09
N GLU A 188 11.47 5.97 -11.59
CA GLU A 188 12.09 6.32 -10.32
C GLU A 188 13.54 6.72 -10.53
N THR A 189 13.91 7.92 -10.09
CA THR A 189 15.25 8.48 -10.18
C THR A 189 16.01 8.22 -8.89
N LEU A 190 17.22 7.66 -9.00
CA LEU A 190 18.02 7.15 -7.90
C LEU A 190 19.27 8.00 -7.65
N GLY A 191 19.25 8.79 -6.58
CA GLY A 191 20.37 9.59 -6.09
C GLY A 191 21.14 8.93 -4.93
N ALA A 192 21.94 9.72 -4.22
CA ALA A 192 22.70 9.28 -3.05
C ALA A 192 21.89 9.48 -1.78
N GLY A 193 21.22 8.43 -1.31
CA GLY A 193 20.30 8.50 -0.17
C GLY A 193 18.98 9.22 -0.46
N GLU A 194 18.72 9.52 -1.73
CA GLU A 194 17.54 10.24 -2.21
C GLU A 194 16.95 9.55 -3.43
N ARG A 195 15.63 9.65 -3.61
CA ARG A 195 14.91 9.11 -4.76
C ARG A 195 13.74 10.02 -5.13
N PHE A 196 13.39 10.01 -6.41
CA PHE A 196 12.21 10.71 -6.87
C PHE A 196 11.42 9.83 -7.86
N GLY A 197 10.15 9.60 -7.58
CA GLY A 197 9.26 8.82 -8.43
C GLY A 197 8.30 9.71 -9.20
N ILE A 198 8.07 9.38 -10.48
CA ILE A 198 7.12 9.99 -11.39
C ILE A 198 6.15 8.90 -11.84
N VAL A 199 4.87 9.07 -11.56
CA VAL A 199 3.82 8.10 -11.88
C VAL A 199 2.66 8.81 -12.55
N PRO A 200 2.58 8.83 -13.89
CA PRO A 200 1.46 9.40 -14.62
C PRO A 200 0.17 8.64 -14.30
N LEU A 201 -0.93 9.37 -14.08
CA LEU A 201 -2.27 8.85 -13.84
C LEU A 201 -3.09 8.82 -15.14
N HIS A 202 -4.21 8.11 -15.13
CA HIS A 202 -5.07 7.93 -16.30
C HIS A 202 -5.75 9.22 -16.80
N ASP A 203 -5.82 10.25 -15.95
CA ASP A 203 -6.49 11.52 -16.19
C ASP A 203 -5.53 12.69 -16.54
N GLY A 204 -4.25 12.36 -16.78
CA GLY A 204 -3.22 13.35 -17.13
C GLY A 204 -2.54 14.01 -15.93
N ARG A 205 -3.04 13.80 -14.72
CA ARG A 205 -2.33 14.19 -13.50
C ARG A 205 -1.09 13.31 -13.28
N VAL A 206 -0.15 13.79 -12.47
CA VAL A 206 1.07 13.06 -12.17
C VAL A 206 1.24 12.91 -10.66
N TYR A 207 1.17 11.69 -10.19
CA TYR A 207 1.62 11.38 -8.84
C TYR A 207 3.13 11.37 -8.78
N TRP A 208 3.70 12.04 -7.80
CA TRP A 208 5.13 12.03 -7.54
C TRP A 208 5.42 11.76 -6.06
N PHE A 209 6.61 11.22 -5.80
CA PHE A 209 7.13 11.06 -4.45
C PHE A 209 8.63 11.37 -4.42
N ALA A 210 9.04 12.12 -3.41
CA ALA A 210 10.42 12.45 -3.11
C ALA A 210 10.82 11.80 -1.80
N VAL A 211 11.87 11.00 -1.80
CA VAL A 211 12.33 10.24 -0.63
C VAL A 211 13.72 10.70 -0.24
N ALA A 212 13.95 10.89 1.05
CA ALA A 212 15.29 11.22 1.56
C ALA A 212 15.61 10.42 2.82
N SER A 213 16.83 9.90 2.87
CA SER A 213 17.41 9.33 4.08
C SER A 213 17.65 10.44 5.11
N MET A 214 17.12 10.27 6.30
CA MET A 214 17.22 11.25 7.39
C MET A 214 17.00 10.57 8.74
N PRO A 215 17.44 11.16 9.86
CA PRO A 215 17.05 10.72 11.20
C PRO A 215 15.52 10.72 11.36
N ASP A 216 15.01 9.95 12.35
CA ASP A 216 13.57 10.01 12.65
C ASP A 216 13.16 11.46 12.93
N PRO A 217 12.31 12.07 12.12
CA PRO A 217 11.95 13.48 12.28
C PRO A 217 11.16 13.74 13.58
N GLY A 218 10.59 12.68 14.19
CA GLY A 218 9.74 12.84 15.36
C GLY A 218 8.58 13.79 15.08
N ARG A 219 8.59 14.96 15.75
CA ARG A 219 7.61 16.06 15.55
C ARG A 219 8.21 17.27 14.83
N SER A 220 9.37 17.12 14.18
CA SER A 220 9.97 18.20 13.42
C SER A 220 9.11 18.56 12.21
N ASP A 221 9.08 19.86 11.88
CA ASP A 221 8.38 20.32 10.69
C ASP A 221 9.04 19.76 9.42
N PRO A 222 8.25 19.33 8.45
CA PRO A 222 8.77 18.89 7.17
C PRO A 222 9.36 20.07 6.37
N LEU A 223 10.19 19.76 5.36
CA LEU A 223 10.63 20.75 4.39
C LEU A 223 9.41 21.42 3.74
N THR A 224 9.48 22.71 3.56
CA THR A 224 8.52 23.46 2.73
C THR A 224 8.61 23.04 1.26
N ALA A 225 7.62 23.38 0.46
CA ALA A 225 7.63 23.11 -0.98
C ALA A 225 8.85 23.75 -1.67
N ASP A 226 9.24 24.96 -1.26
CA ASP A 226 10.41 25.68 -1.83
C ASP A 226 11.71 24.99 -1.45
N GLU A 227 11.90 24.59 -0.19
CA GLU A 227 13.06 23.85 0.27
C GLU A 227 13.16 22.48 -0.43
N LEU A 228 12.03 21.81 -0.63
CA LEU A 228 11.99 20.55 -1.37
C LEU A 228 12.36 20.77 -2.85
N THR A 229 11.83 21.80 -3.48
CA THR A 229 12.17 22.20 -4.87
C THR A 229 13.66 22.49 -4.98
N GLN A 230 14.25 23.21 -4.03
CA GLN A 230 15.67 23.50 -4.01
C GLN A 230 16.52 22.25 -3.82
N ARG A 231 16.07 21.30 -3.01
CA ARG A 231 16.77 20.03 -2.76
C ARG A 231 16.96 19.21 -4.04
N PHE A 232 15.95 19.21 -4.92
CA PHE A 232 15.94 18.48 -6.18
C PHE A 232 16.26 19.37 -7.42
N ALA A 233 16.72 20.60 -7.20
CA ALA A 233 16.93 21.59 -8.28
C ALA A 233 17.90 21.16 -9.39
N ASN A 234 18.84 20.26 -9.09
CA ASN A 234 19.85 19.76 -10.04
C ASN A 234 19.48 18.39 -10.64
N TRP A 235 18.25 17.94 -10.43
CA TRP A 235 17.77 16.71 -11.03
C TRP A 235 17.09 17.01 -12.36
N HIS A 236 16.97 16.00 -13.22
CA HIS A 236 16.42 16.15 -14.57
C HIS A 236 14.95 16.62 -14.56
N ASP A 237 14.55 17.24 -15.66
CA ASP A 237 13.17 17.62 -15.89
C ASP A 237 12.25 16.36 -15.97
N PRO A 238 10.98 16.49 -15.53
CA PRO A 238 10.33 17.69 -15.00
C PRO A 238 10.24 17.72 -13.47
N ILE A 239 11.18 17.10 -12.72
CA ILE A 239 11.10 16.91 -11.26
C ILE A 239 10.81 18.21 -10.53
N ARG A 240 11.53 19.28 -10.86
CA ARG A 240 11.35 20.59 -10.24
C ARG A 240 9.93 21.15 -10.48
N GLU A 241 9.46 21.04 -11.71
CA GLU A 241 8.14 21.54 -12.11
C GLU A 241 7.01 20.77 -11.42
N LEU A 242 7.11 19.44 -11.30
CA LEU A 242 6.17 18.61 -10.58
C LEU A 242 5.99 19.04 -9.12
N ILE A 243 7.10 19.36 -8.43
CA ILE A 243 7.03 19.86 -7.05
C ILE A 243 6.39 21.23 -7.01
N SER A 244 6.88 22.17 -7.82
CA SER A 244 6.45 23.58 -7.78
C SER A 244 5.01 23.81 -8.26
N SER A 245 4.48 22.96 -9.14
CA SER A 245 3.09 23.01 -9.61
C SER A 245 2.10 22.35 -8.63
N THR A 246 2.59 21.63 -7.63
CA THR A 246 1.75 21.02 -6.62
C THR A 246 1.47 22.02 -5.50
N PRO A 247 0.20 22.30 -5.16
CA PRO A 247 -0.12 23.18 -4.03
C PRO A 247 0.55 22.70 -2.74
N ALA A 248 1.20 23.59 -2.00
CA ALA A 248 1.93 23.24 -0.78
C ALA A 248 1.07 22.47 0.24
N SER A 249 -0.22 22.83 0.35
CA SER A 249 -1.20 22.14 1.21
C SER A 249 -1.54 20.71 0.75
N ALA A 250 -1.25 20.37 -0.51
CA ALA A 250 -1.46 19.03 -1.07
C ALA A 250 -0.21 18.14 -0.98
N ILE A 251 0.94 18.70 -0.59
CA ILE A 251 2.15 17.93 -0.36
C ILE A 251 2.07 17.28 1.02
N GLN A 252 2.10 15.96 1.03
CA GLN A 252 2.07 15.17 2.27
C GLN A 252 3.49 14.73 2.66
N PHE A 253 3.82 14.87 3.93
CA PHE A 253 5.06 14.34 4.51
C PHE A 253 4.77 13.15 5.42
N LEU A 254 5.53 12.06 5.26
CA LEU A 254 5.38 10.86 6.07
C LEU A 254 6.75 10.26 6.41
N PRO A 255 7.05 10.09 7.70
CA PRO A 255 8.12 9.18 8.12
C PRO A 255 7.75 7.75 7.75
N ILE A 256 8.63 7.07 7.03
CA ILE A 256 8.38 5.67 6.66
C ILE A 256 8.63 4.77 7.85
N ARG A 257 7.61 4.00 8.21
CA ARG A 257 7.65 3.02 9.30
C ARG A 257 7.24 1.64 8.80
N GLU A 258 7.76 0.63 9.44
CA GLU A 258 7.42 -0.78 9.23
C GLU A 258 7.18 -1.47 10.57
N LEU A 259 6.64 -2.67 10.61
CA LEU A 259 6.65 -3.46 11.85
C LEU A 259 8.08 -3.71 12.31
N ALA A 260 8.34 -3.51 13.60
CA ALA A 260 9.69 -3.67 14.15
C ALA A 260 10.23 -5.10 14.00
N ARG A 261 9.34 -6.08 13.94
CA ARG A 261 9.63 -7.49 13.62
C ARG A 261 8.40 -8.18 13.05
N ASP A 262 8.60 -9.32 12.42
CA ASP A 262 7.53 -10.17 11.91
C ASP A 262 6.66 -10.70 13.07
N LEU A 263 5.35 -10.89 12.82
CA LEU A 263 4.43 -11.53 13.75
C LEU A 263 4.54 -13.06 13.65
N ASP A 264 4.37 -13.73 14.79
CA ASP A 264 4.37 -15.20 14.85
C ASP A 264 3.09 -15.80 14.23
N THR A 265 1.98 -15.07 14.29
CA THR A 265 0.68 -15.43 13.69
C THR A 265 -0.13 -14.17 13.36
N PHE A 266 -0.97 -14.24 12.33
CA PHE A 266 -1.95 -13.22 11.97
C PHE A 266 -3.33 -13.46 12.60
N THR A 267 -3.52 -14.58 13.31
CA THR A 267 -4.82 -14.96 13.86
C THR A 267 -4.73 -15.20 15.37
N ARG A 268 -5.80 -14.92 16.05
CA ARG A 268 -5.95 -15.19 17.47
C ARG A 268 -7.43 -15.37 17.81
N GLU A 269 -7.84 -16.59 18.15
CA GLU A 269 -9.21 -16.92 18.52
C GLU A 269 -10.23 -16.34 17.51
N HIS A 270 -11.06 -15.37 17.90
CA HIS A 270 -12.04 -14.72 17.03
C HIS A 270 -11.50 -13.46 16.32
N ALA A 271 -10.18 -13.27 16.25
CA ALA A 271 -9.57 -12.11 15.60
C ALA A 271 -8.55 -12.51 14.53
N VAL A 272 -8.50 -11.76 13.44
CA VAL A 272 -7.54 -11.89 12.34
C VAL A 272 -7.02 -10.53 11.91
N LEU A 273 -5.74 -10.44 11.59
CA LEU A 273 -5.09 -9.23 11.07
C LEU A 273 -4.89 -9.33 9.57
N LEU A 274 -5.00 -8.19 8.88
CA LEU A 274 -4.64 -8.05 7.47
C LEU A 274 -3.98 -6.70 7.17
N GLY A 275 -3.29 -6.61 6.04
CA GLY A 275 -2.62 -5.39 5.60
C GLY A 275 -1.58 -4.88 6.59
N ASP A 276 -1.49 -3.56 6.76
CA ASP A 276 -0.48 -2.94 7.63
C ASP A 276 -0.65 -3.30 9.11
N ALA A 277 -1.82 -3.76 9.55
CA ALA A 277 -2.02 -4.31 10.90
C ALA A 277 -1.23 -5.60 11.09
N ALA A 278 -1.09 -6.42 10.05
CA ALA A 278 -0.41 -7.71 10.07
C ALA A 278 1.07 -7.63 9.64
N HIS A 279 1.39 -6.79 8.64
CA HIS A 279 2.68 -6.84 7.95
C HIS A 279 3.14 -5.50 7.37
N ALA A 280 2.87 -4.37 8.07
CA ALA A 280 3.32 -3.06 7.61
C ALA A 280 4.77 -3.09 7.16
N MET A 281 5.00 -2.68 5.92
CA MET A 281 6.28 -2.77 5.22
C MET A 281 6.68 -1.45 4.59
N THR A 282 7.97 -1.31 4.30
CA THR A 282 8.48 -0.17 3.54
C THR A 282 7.94 -0.17 2.10
N PRO A 283 7.80 0.99 1.42
CA PRO A 283 7.16 1.07 0.10
C PRO A 283 8.05 0.65 -1.07
N ASN A 284 9.28 0.17 -0.81
CA ASN A 284 10.32 -0.02 -1.85
C ASN A 284 10.00 -1.07 -2.90
N PHE A 285 9.06 -1.95 -2.64
CA PHE A 285 8.60 -2.98 -3.60
C PHE A 285 7.17 -2.72 -4.12
N GLY A 286 6.52 -1.62 -3.67
CA GLY A 286 5.18 -1.24 -4.11
C GLY A 286 4.08 -2.25 -3.75
N GLN A 287 4.29 -3.11 -2.74
CA GLN A 287 3.40 -4.24 -2.47
C GLN A 287 2.48 -4.09 -1.26
N GLY A 288 2.61 -3.05 -0.42
CA GLY A 288 1.82 -2.97 0.81
C GLY A 288 0.30 -3.11 0.58
N ALA A 289 -0.28 -2.27 -0.27
CA ALA A 289 -1.70 -2.36 -0.60
C ALA A 289 -2.05 -3.63 -1.41
N CYS A 290 -1.15 -4.08 -2.29
CA CYS A 290 -1.35 -5.30 -3.05
C CYS A 290 -1.46 -6.52 -2.14
N GLN A 291 -0.62 -6.60 -1.10
CA GLN A 291 -0.66 -7.67 -0.10
C GLN A 291 -1.92 -7.58 0.76
N ALA A 292 -2.39 -6.38 1.13
CA ALA A 292 -3.66 -6.22 1.83
C ALA A 292 -4.87 -6.70 1.00
N LEU A 293 -4.85 -6.51 -0.32
CA LEU A 293 -5.88 -7.03 -1.23
C LEU A 293 -5.79 -8.56 -1.39
N GLU A 294 -4.58 -9.12 -1.44
CA GLU A 294 -4.39 -10.57 -1.39
C GLU A 294 -4.92 -11.16 -0.07
N ASP A 295 -4.64 -10.51 1.08
CA ASP A 295 -5.16 -10.92 2.38
C ASP A 295 -6.68 -10.97 2.37
N ALA A 296 -7.33 -9.89 1.89
CA ALA A 296 -8.78 -9.82 1.79
C ALA A 296 -9.36 -10.97 0.94
N ALA A 297 -8.77 -11.22 -0.23
CA ALA A 297 -9.22 -12.28 -1.13
C ALA A 297 -9.05 -13.67 -0.52
N VAL A 298 -7.91 -13.94 0.14
CA VAL A 298 -7.64 -15.24 0.77
C VAL A 298 -8.53 -15.45 2.00
N LEU A 299 -8.72 -14.43 2.86
CA LEU A 299 -9.61 -14.55 4.01
C LEU A 299 -11.05 -14.91 3.57
N VAL A 300 -11.56 -14.19 2.56
CA VAL A 300 -12.88 -14.46 1.99
C VAL A 300 -12.95 -15.86 1.37
N SER A 301 -11.89 -16.32 0.70
CA SER A 301 -11.80 -17.67 0.13
C SER A 301 -11.86 -18.74 1.23
N GLN A 302 -11.06 -18.59 2.29
CA GLN A 302 -10.98 -19.60 3.34
C GLN A 302 -12.27 -19.66 4.19
N LEU A 303 -12.93 -18.52 4.45
CA LEU A 303 -14.25 -18.52 5.10
C LEU A 303 -15.33 -19.20 4.23
N ALA A 304 -15.27 -19.05 2.92
CA ALA A 304 -16.19 -19.75 2.01
C ALA A 304 -15.95 -21.27 1.95
N LYS A 305 -14.71 -21.73 2.15
CA LYS A 305 -14.35 -23.16 2.20
C LYS A 305 -14.73 -23.83 3.51
N HIS A 306 -14.73 -23.08 4.60
CA HIS A 306 -15.01 -23.56 5.95
C HIS A 306 -16.21 -22.83 6.54
N PRO A 307 -17.42 -22.97 5.94
CA PRO A 307 -18.57 -22.15 6.29
C PRO A 307 -19.04 -22.34 7.75
N ASP A 308 -18.78 -23.51 8.31
CA ASP A 308 -19.19 -23.90 9.67
C ASP A 308 -18.03 -23.91 10.67
N ASP A 309 -16.79 -23.61 10.21
CA ASP A 309 -15.59 -23.67 11.05
C ASP A 309 -14.66 -22.47 10.78
N VAL A 310 -14.96 -21.37 11.47
CA VAL A 310 -14.16 -20.13 11.38
C VAL A 310 -12.70 -20.37 11.80
N GLN A 311 -12.44 -21.26 12.77
CA GLN A 311 -11.06 -21.51 13.24
C GLN A 311 -10.23 -22.24 12.19
N ALA A 312 -10.80 -23.19 11.46
CA ALA A 312 -10.15 -23.84 10.33
C ALA A 312 -9.85 -22.83 9.20
N ALA A 313 -10.81 -21.93 8.91
CA ALA A 313 -10.61 -20.86 7.94
C ALA A 313 -9.45 -19.94 8.34
N LEU A 314 -9.37 -19.53 9.59
CA LEU A 314 -8.32 -18.66 10.12
C LEU A 314 -6.94 -19.33 10.11
N SER A 315 -6.87 -20.61 10.48
CA SER A 315 -5.64 -21.38 10.43
C SER A 315 -5.10 -21.47 9.00
N SER A 316 -5.97 -21.81 8.04
CA SER A 316 -5.61 -21.85 6.61
C SER A 316 -5.18 -20.49 6.07
N TYR A 317 -5.87 -19.42 6.48
CA TYR A 317 -5.47 -18.04 6.13
C TYR A 317 -4.06 -17.72 6.62
N ASP A 318 -3.74 -17.98 7.88
CA ASP A 318 -2.41 -17.72 8.47
C ASP A 318 -1.31 -18.50 7.74
N GLU A 319 -1.54 -19.79 7.49
CA GLU A 319 -0.60 -20.65 6.77
C GLU A 319 -0.29 -20.14 5.36
N ILE A 320 -1.28 -19.64 4.65
CA ILE A 320 -1.15 -19.13 3.28
C ILE A 320 -0.53 -17.72 3.27
N ARG A 321 -1.05 -16.82 4.11
CA ARG A 321 -0.75 -15.39 3.97
C ARG A 321 0.49 -14.94 4.73
N ARG A 322 0.70 -15.42 5.95
CA ARG A 322 1.79 -14.96 6.80
C ARG A 322 3.17 -15.15 6.14
N PRO A 323 3.56 -16.35 5.64
CA PRO A 323 4.86 -16.52 5.00
C PRO A 323 5.06 -15.61 3.80
N ARG A 324 4.02 -15.45 2.96
CA ARG A 324 4.07 -14.65 1.74
C ARG A 324 4.17 -13.16 2.04
N ALA A 325 3.32 -12.61 2.88
CA ALA A 325 3.32 -11.19 3.22
C ALA A 325 4.63 -10.77 3.93
N GLN A 326 5.13 -11.60 4.84
CA GLN A 326 6.42 -11.37 5.51
C GLN A 326 7.62 -11.50 4.56
N MET A 327 7.54 -12.37 3.55
CA MET A 327 8.56 -12.42 2.49
C MET A 327 8.63 -11.07 1.75
N PHE A 328 7.48 -10.49 1.36
CA PHE A 328 7.45 -9.17 0.71
C PHE A 328 7.96 -8.06 1.63
N ALA A 329 7.61 -8.09 2.92
CA ALA A 329 8.12 -7.14 3.91
C ALA A 329 9.66 -7.20 4.01
N ARG A 330 10.22 -8.40 4.12
CA ARG A 330 11.68 -8.61 4.16
C ARG A 330 12.36 -8.17 2.87
N GLN A 331 11.81 -8.52 1.70
CA GLN A 331 12.34 -8.10 0.40
C GLN A 331 12.31 -6.58 0.26
N SER A 332 11.21 -5.92 0.63
CA SER A 332 11.08 -4.46 0.59
C SER A 332 12.13 -3.78 1.46
N ARG A 333 12.42 -4.33 2.63
CA ARG A 333 13.48 -3.84 3.54
C ARG A 333 14.88 -3.98 2.91
N VAL A 334 15.18 -5.12 2.28
CA VAL A 334 16.47 -5.35 1.60
C VAL A 334 16.65 -4.39 0.42
N ILE A 335 15.62 -4.26 -0.43
CA ILE A 335 15.62 -3.32 -1.56
C ILE A 335 15.82 -1.89 -1.02
N GLY A 336 15.11 -1.50 0.04
CA GLY A 336 15.27 -0.19 0.67
C GLY A 336 16.71 0.10 1.06
N LYS A 337 17.39 -0.82 1.72
CA LYS A 337 18.80 -0.67 2.09
C LYS A 337 19.71 -0.44 0.86
N ALA A 338 19.46 -1.16 -0.23
CA ALA A 338 20.22 -1.00 -1.47
C ALA A 338 19.92 0.33 -2.18
N LEU A 339 18.67 0.78 -2.17
CA LEU A 339 18.25 2.02 -2.81
C LEU A 339 18.69 3.26 -2.03
N HIS A 340 18.79 3.18 -0.70
CA HIS A 340 19.12 4.29 0.19
C HIS A 340 20.62 4.38 0.54
N VAL A 341 21.51 3.78 -0.25
CA VAL A 341 22.97 3.93 -0.01
C VAL A 341 23.36 5.40 -0.06
N GLY A 342 24.01 5.86 0.99
CA GLY A 342 24.55 7.20 1.10
C GLY A 342 25.89 7.35 0.36
N GLY A 343 26.25 8.59 0.05
CA GLY A 343 27.52 8.91 -0.61
C GLY A 343 27.50 8.79 -2.13
N ARG A 344 28.09 9.79 -2.81
CA ARG A 344 28.07 9.87 -4.29
C ARG A 344 28.74 8.68 -4.98
N ARG A 345 29.86 8.17 -4.43
CA ARG A 345 30.61 7.05 -5.04
C ARG A 345 29.83 5.74 -4.93
N THR A 346 29.24 5.44 -3.77
CA THR A 346 28.42 4.23 -3.57
C THR A 346 27.15 4.27 -4.39
N ALA A 347 26.49 5.41 -4.51
CA ALA A 347 25.34 5.59 -5.39
C ALA A 347 25.71 5.42 -6.87
N ALA A 348 26.83 5.98 -7.31
CA ALA A 348 27.32 5.80 -8.69
C ALA A 348 27.65 4.33 -8.98
N PHE A 349 28.27 3.61 -8.03
CA PHE A 349 28.53 2.17 -8.18
C PHE A 349 27.24 1.36 -8.28
N ARG A 350 26.26 1.61 -7.37
CA ARG A 350 24.92 0.99 -7.42
C ARG A 350 24.27 1.23 -8.78
N ASN A 351 24.26 2.49 -9.26
CA ASN A 351 23.66 2.87 -10.52
C ASN A 351 24.36 2.17 -11.71
N GLY A 352 25.69 2.03 -11.65
CA GLY A 352 26.45 1.27 -12.64
C GLY A 352 26.09 -0.21 -12.67
N LEU A 353 25.90 -0.84 -11.50
CA LEU A 353 25.44 -2.22 -11.43
C LEU A 353 24.02 -2.37 -11.99
N LEU A 354 23.09 -1.48 -11.63
CA LEU A 354 21.73 -1.51 -12.18
C LEU A 354 21.71 -1.37 -13.70
N ALA A 355 22.53 -0.46 -14.25
CA ALA A 355 22.64 -0.27 -15.70
C ALA A 355 23.25 -1.46 -16.43
N ALA A 356 23.95 -2.36 -15.73
CA ALA A 356 24.53 -3.57 -16.30
C ALA A 356 23.56 -4.78 -16.26
N VAL A 357 22.45 -4.68 -15.53
CA VAL A 357 21.45 -5.75 -15.46
C VAL A 357 20.53 -5.67 -16.68
N PRO A 358 20.33 -6.76 -17.44
CA PRO A 358 19.41 -6.76 -18.57
C PRO A 358 17.97 -6.42 -18.13
N ASP A 359 17.29 -5.59 -18.91
CA ASP A 359 15.91 -5.14 -18.63
C ASP A 359 14.94 -6.32 -18.43
N ALA A 360 15.10 -7.41 -19.16
CA ALA A 360 14.33 -8.64 -19.00
C ALA A 360 14.45 -9.27 -17.58
N VAL A 361 15.60 -9.12 -16.92
CA VAL A 361 15.82 -9.60 -15.56
C VAL A 361 15.10 -8.69 -14.56
N ILE A 362 15.13 -7.39 -14.79
CA ILE A 362 14.44 -6.38 -13.96
C ILE A 362 12.92 -6.52 -14.08
N ALA A 363 12.39 -6.91 -15.23
CA ALA A 363 10.96 -7.12 -15.47
C ALA A 363 10.39 -8.40 -14.80
N ARG A 364 11.22 -9.42 -14.52
CA ARG A 364 10.77 -10.70 -13.96
C ARG A 364 9.95 -10.60 -12.68
N PRO A 365 10.36 -9.84 -11.65
CA PRO A 365 9.56 -9.71 -10.42
C PRO A 365 8.15 -9.18 -10.68
N VAL A 366 8.00 -8.20 -11.58
CA VAL A 366 6.69 -7.65 -11.96
C VAL A 366 5.86 -8.69 -12.71
N ALA A 367 6.49 -9.45 -13.62
CA ALA A 367 5.82 -10.51 -14.36
C ALA A 367 5.31 -11.63 -13.44
N SER A 368 6.11 -12.06 -12.46
CA SER A 368 5.74 -13.11 -11.51
C SER A 368 4.54 -12.73 -10.62
N LEU A 369 4.30 -11.44 -10.37
CA LEU A 369 3.09 -10.99 -9.67
C LEU A 369 1.81 -11.29 -10.45
N GLY A 370 1.88 -11.37 -11.77
CA GLY A 370 0.76 -11.74 -12.64
C GLY A 370 0.40 -13.24 -12.61
N GLU A 371 1.27 -14.07 -12.08
CA GLU A 371 1.05 -15.51 -11.94
C GLU A 371 0.26 -15.88 -10.68
N TRP A 372 0.16 -14.95 -9.73
CA TRP A 372 -0.55 -15.19 -8.48
C TRP A 372 -2.05 -15.43 -8.71
N ARG A 373 -2.58 -16.39 -7.99
CA ARG A 373 -4.00 -16.73 -7.96
C ARG A 373 -4.44 -16.88 -6.50
N VAL A 374 -5.71 -16.59 -6.24
CA VAL A 374 -6.29 -16.87 -4.92
C VAL A 374 -6.31 -18.37 -4.73
N PRO A 375 -5.72 -18.90 -3.64
CA PRO A 375 -5.77 -20.34 -3.36
C PRO A 375 -7.20 -20.81 -3.15
N GLU A 376 -7.58 -21.81 -3.93
CA GLU A 376 -8.90 -22.49 -3.85
C GLU A 376 -8.87 -23.59 -2.82
#